data_fbcd14bebcb7cd0379f46348bbf13c36
#
_entry.id   fbcd14bebcb7cd0379f46348bbf13c36
#
_cell.length_a   1.000
_cell.length_b   1.000
_cell.length_c   1.000
_cell.angle_alpha   90.00
_cell.angle_beta   90.00
_cell.angle_gamma   90.00
#
_symmetry.space_group_name_H-M   'P 1'
#
loop_
_entity.id
_entity.type
_entity.pdbx_description
1 polymer ?
#
loop_
_entity_poly.entity_id
_entity_poly.type
_entity_poly.pdbx_seq_one_letter_code
_entity_poly.pdbx_strand_id
1 'polypeptide(L)'
;MCRLKSMLPVLAVILAASVGFAASGADPDKDPQMAKLLQDARHFIDSKNPAAAIPKCDAVINAYKAYYGARKEKIYCARSGPETLGSLLKAAVDKNNAIALTSTWSDAYFMKAYALQDLRRLNDAKATLQQALKLSPFNSQYLGELGQIYSLEKNWPEAMNAFKEAEDNANLAPDVSRAYELARARRGQGYVLVELGKLDEAEEKYQQCIAANPNDSKAKAELDYVREQKAKRKSR
;
A
#
# COMPACT_ATOMS: atom_id res chain seq x y z
N MET A 1 32.77 8.77 60.25
CA MET A 1 33.19 9.54 59.03
C MET A 1 32.92 8.65 57.82
N CYS A 2 31.76 8.84 57.22
CA CYS A 2 31.32 8.04 56.06
C CYS A 2 31.21 9.00 54.84
N ARG A 3 32.04 8.85 53.81
CA ARG A 3 32.05 9.66 52.61
C ARG A 3 30.98 9.16 51.66
N LEU A 4 29.98 10.01 51.41
CA LEU A 4 28.97 9.86 50.39
C LEU A 4 29.62 10.18 49.03
N LYS A 5 29.73 9.19 48.13
CA LYS A 5 30.10 9.40 46.72
C LYS A 5 28.86 9.77 45.94
N SER A 6 28.83 10.99 45.46
CA SER A 6 27.81 11.50 44.52
C SER A 6 28.01 10.85 43.16
N MET A 7 27.01 10.03 42.74
CA MET A 7 26.88 9.61 41.34
C MET A 7 26.09 10.66 40.58
N LEU A 8 26.73 11.40 39.69
CA LEU A 8 26.10 12.22 38.66
C LEU A 8 25.58 11.31 37.55
N PRO A 9 24.33 11.46 37.11
CA PRO A 9 23.87 10.77 35.92
C PRO A 9 24.46 11.41 34.67
N VAL A 10 25.14 10.61 33.85
CA VAL A 10 25.57 11.00 32.49
C VAL A 10 24.33 11.12 31.62
N LEU A 11 23.93 12.35 31.36
CA LEU A 11 22.88 12.66 30.39
C LEU A 11 23.46 12.43 28.99
N ALA A 12 23.17 11.28 28.37
CA ALA A 12 23.47 11.03 26.97
C ALA A 12 22.54 11.90 26.10
N VAL A 13 23.06 13.04 25.65
CA VAL A 13 22.41 13.85 24.61
C VAL A 13 22.53 13.09 23.30
N ILE A 14 21.46 12.39 22.91
CA ILE A 14 21.33 11.85 21.55
C ILE A 14 21.09 13.05 20.64
N LEU A 15 22.15 13.53 20.01
CA LEU A 15 22.05 14.48 18.90
C LEU A 15 21.42 13.71 17.73
N ALA A 16 20.10 13.82 17.59
CA ALA A 16 19.43 13.45 16.34
C ALA A 16 19.93 14.44 15.28
N ALA A 17 20.87 13.97 14.45
CA ALA A 17 21.25 14.69 13.24
C ALA A 17 20.01 14.73 12.34
N SER A 18 19.23 15.80 12.46
CA SER A 18 18.27 16.17 11.45
C SER A 18 19.08 16.52 10.21
N VAL A 19 19.16 15.58 9.26
CA VAL A 19 19.59 15.91 7.90
C VAL A 19 18.54 16.88 7.38
N GLY A 20 18.79 18.16 7.60
CA GLY A 20 18.02 19.24 7.01
C GLY A 20 18.22 19.13 5.49
N PHE A 21 17.27 18.52 4.81
CA PHE A 21 17.13 18.64 3.37
C PHE A 21 16.79 20.12 3.13
N ALA A 22 17.81 20.91 2.77
CA ALA A 22 17.59 22.23 2.20
C ALA A 22 16.67 22.00 1.01
N ALA A 23 15.48 22.63 1.01
CA ALA A 23 14.57 22.58 -0.11
C ALA A 23 15.33 23.13 -1.34
N SER A 24 15.92 22.26 -2.12
CA SER A 24 16.38 22.59 -3.44
C SER A 24 15.11 22.97 -4.20
N GLY A 25 15.06 24.14 -4.83
CA GLY A 25 13.91 24.57 -5.62
C GLY A 25 13.67 23.73 -6.88
N ALA A 26 14.28 22.53 -6.94
CA ALA A 26 14.16 21.56 -8.00
C ALA A 26 12.92 20.68 -7.79
N ASP A 27 12.26 20.37 -8.90
CA ASP A 27 11.09 19.50 -8.93
C ASP A 27 11.45 18.07 -8.49
N PRO A 28 10.92 17.57 -7.35
CA PRO A 28 11.25 16.24 -6.83
C PRO A 28 10.82 15.10 -7.77
N ASP A 29 9.84 15.33 -8.66
CA ASP A 29 9.43 14.31 -9.63
C ASP A 29 10.47 14.05 -10.73
N LYS A 30 11.42 14.97 -10.87
CA LYS A 30 12.57 14.90 -11.80
C LYS A 30 13.91 14.60 -11.09
N ASP A 31 13.90 14.54 -9.76
CA ASP A 31 15.12 14.30 -8.97
C ASP A 31 15.34 12.79 -8.78
N PRO A 32 16.41 12.21 -9.37
CA PRO A 32 16.72 10.80 -9.24
C PRO A 32 16.99 10.36 -7.80
N GLN A 33 17.32 11.30 -6.91
CA GLN A 33 17.51 11.02 -5.49
C GLN A 33 16.23 10.47 -4.83
N MET A 34 15.04 10.89 -5.29
CA MET A 34 13.76 10.39 -4.77
C MET A 34 13.59 8.90 -5.06
N ALA A 35 13.89 8.47 -6.29
CA ALA A 35 13.85 7.05 -6.68
C ALA A 35 14.87 6.22 -5.88
N LYS A 36 16.08 6.77 -5.65
CA LYS A 36 17.12 6.12 -4.84
C LYS A 36 16.67 5.92 -3.39
N LEU A 37 16.05 6.92 -2.78
CA LEU A 37 15.51 6.81 -1.41
C LEU A 37 14.45 5.71 -1.31
N LEU A 38 13.59 5.55 -2.32
CA LEU A 38 12.61 4.45 -2.35
C LEU A 38 13.27 3.09 -2.56
N GLN A 39 14.32 3.01 -3.36
CA GLN A 39 15.10 1.78 -3.50
C GLN A 39 15.75 1.38 -2.17
N ASP A 40 16.34 2.33 -1.44
CA ASP A 40 16.89 2.09 -0.11
C ASP A 40 15.79 1.63 0.87
N ALA A 41 14.61 2.27 0.84
CA ALA A 41 13.48 1.87 1.68
C ALA A 41 13.02 0.43 1.39
N ARG A 42 12.93 0.06 0.12
CA ARG A 42 12.61 -1.32 -0.30
C ARG A 42 13.64 -2.31 0.22
N HIS A 43 14.92 -1.99 0.07
CA HIS A 43 16.00 -2.84 0.58
C HIS A 43 15.88 -3.09 2.09
N PHE A 44 15.54 -2.07 2.88
CA PHE A 44 15.31 -2.23 4.32
C PHE A 44 14.10 -3.14 4.63
N ILE A 45 13.01 -3.01 3.89
CA ILE A 45 11.83 -3.87 4.04
C ILE A 45 12.20 -5.33 3.72
N ASP A 46 12.85 -5.56 2.59
CA ASP A 46 13.26 -6.90 2.15
C ASP A 46 14.25 -7.55 3.13
N SER A 47 15.12 -6.75 3.75
CA SER A 47 16.09 -7.16 4.78
C SER A 47 15.47 -7.31 6.18
N LYS A 48 14.12 -7.27 6.32
CA LYS A 48 13.40 -7.38 7.59
C LYS A 48 13.74 -6.29 8.61
N ASN A 49 14.09 -5.11 8.12
CA ASN A 49 14.32 -3.91 8.92
C ASN A 49 13.34 -2.77 8.54
N PRO A 50 12.02 -2.97 8.71
CA PRO A 50 11.02 -2.00 8.27
C PRO A 50 11.14 -0.65 8.98
N ALA A 51 11.66 -0.60 10.20
CA ALA A 51 11.85 0.66 10.91
C ALA A 51 12.82 1.61 10.19
N ALA A 52 13.86 1.08 9.54
CA ALA A 52 14.83 1.88 8.78
C ALA A 52 14.28 2.37 7.43
N ALA A 53 13.23 1.75 6.90
CA ALA A 53 12.57 2.19 5.67
C ALA A 53 11.77 3.49 5.88
N ILE A 54 11.16 3.67 7.06
CA ILE A 54 10.25 4.80 7.35
C ILE A 54 10.93 6.16 7.10
N PRO A 55 12.12 6.47 7.66
CA PRO A 55 12.76 7.76 7.42
C PRO A 55 13.12 8.01 5.95
N LYS A 56 13.36 6.98 5.15
CA LYS A 56 13.60 7.11 3.71
C LYS A 56 12.33 7.52 2.97
N CYS A 57 11.22 6.87 3.29
CA CYS A 57 9.90 7.24 2.77
C CYS A 57 9.51 8.66 3.21
N ASP A 58 9.76 9.03 4.47
CA ASP A 58 9.44 10.37 4.97
C ASP A 58 10.26 11.46 4.27
N ALA A 59 11.52 11.21 3.92
CA ALA A 59 12.33 12.15 3.16
C ALA A 59 11.71 12.44 1.79
N VAL A 60 11.26 11.41 1.07
CA VAL A 60 10.54 11.58 -0.21
C VAL A 60 9.23 12.35 0.00
N ILE A 61 8.39 11.90 0.94
CA ILE A 61 7.10 12.54 1.22
C ILE A 61 7.27 14.03 1.53
N ASN A 62 8.27 14.38 2.33
CA ASN A 62 8.50 15.77 2.74
C ASN A 62 9.01 16.63 1.57
N ALA A 63 9.87 16.10 0.68
CA ALA A 63 10.32 16.78 -0.51
C ALA A 63 9.15 17.16 -1.44
N TYR A 64 8.27 16.17 -1.72
CA TYR A 64 7.08 16.42 -2.55
C TYR A 64 6.08 17.38 -1.88
N LYS A 65 5.85 17.25 -0.58
CA LYS A 65 4.99 18.19 0.17
C LYS A 65 5.53 19.61 0.13
N ALA A 66 6.84 19.79 0.27
CA ALA A 66 7.45 21.12 0.22
C ALA A 66 7.28 21.78 -1.14
N TYR A 67 7.36 21.01 -2.23
CA TYR A 67 7.28 21.53 -3.59
C TYR A 67 5.84 21.67 -4.10
N TYR A 68 5.00 20.65 -3.87
CA TYR A 68 3.64 20.59 -4.42
C TYR A 68 2.55 20.95 -3.42
N GLY A 69 2.84 21.02 -2.12
CA GLY A 69 1.81 21.15 -1.08
C GLY A 69 1.03 22.47 -1.10
N ALA A 70 1.59 23.55 -1.66
CA ALA A 70 0.91 24.83 -1.83
C ALA A 70 0.17 24.99 -3.18
N ARG A 71 0.23 23.97 -4.07
CA ARG A 71 -0.43 24.00 -5.37
C ARG A 71 -1.94 23.98 -5.22
N LYS A 72 -2.63 24.75 -6.04
CA LYS A 72 -4.10 24.76 -6.13
C LYS A 72 -4.65 23.59 -6.93
N GLU A 73 -3.86 23.11 -7.87
CA GLU A 73 -4.19 21.98 -8.73
C GLU A 73 -4.24 20.70 -7.92
N LYS A 74 -5.14 19.81 -8.26
CA LYS A 74 -5.18 18.46 -7.70
C LYS A 74 -3.98 17.66 -8.20
N ILE A 75 -3.23 17.09 -7.28
CA ILE A 75 -2.08 16.25 -7.65
C ILE A 75 -2.51 14.80 -7.70
N TYR A 76 -2.20 14.13 -8.82
CA TYR A 76 -2.35 12.70 -8.99
C TYR A 76 -1.00 12.07 -9.33
N CYS A 77 -0.77 10.87 -8.81
CA CYS A 77 0.37 10.03 -9.13
C CYS A 77 -0.11 8.78 -9.87
N ALA A 78 0.63 8.32 -10.88
CA ALA A 78 0.24 7.17 -11.68
C ALA A 78 1.45 6.34 -12.11
N ARG A 79 1.23 5.02 -12.28
CA ARG A 79 2.24 4.04 -12.71
C ARG A 79 2.12 3.72 -14.21
N SER A 80 0.98 4.08 -14.81
CA SER A 80 0.66 3.75 -16.20
C SER A 80 -0.11 4.89 -16.89
N GLY A 81 -0.14 4.86 -18.23
CA GLY A 81 -0.97 5.77 -19.02
C GLY A 81 -2.47 5.67 -18.69
N PRO A 82 -3.04 4.46 -18.58
CA PRO A 82 -4.44 4.28 -18.18
C PRO A 82 -4.77 4.84 -16.79
N GLU A 83 -3.91 4.64 -15.77
CA GLU A 83 -4.09 5.26 -14.45
C GLU A 83 -4.05 6.79 -14.53
N THR A 84 -3.12 7.34 -15.33
CA THR A 84 -3.03 8.79 -15.57
C THR A 84 -4.32 9.32 -16.20
N LEU A 85 -4.80 8.68 -17.27
CA LEU A 85 -6.03 9.08 -17.95
C LEU A 85 -7.23 9.02 -17.00
N GLY A 86 -7.40 7.94 -16.25
CA GLY A 86 -8.47 7.80 -15.26
C GLY A 86 -8.44 8.94 -14.23
N SER A 87 -7.25 9.29 -13.72
CA SER A 87 -7.08 10.37 -12.76
C SER A 87 -7.41 11.75 -13.32
N LEU A 88 -7.01 12.03 -14.57
CA LEU A 88 -7.31 13.29 -15.23
C LEU A 88 -8.80 13.40 -15.61
N LEU A 89 -9.44 12.30 -16.02
CA LEU A 89 -10.88 12.26 -16.25
C LEU A 89 -11.65 12.51 -14.96
N LYS A 90 -11.23 11.90 -13.86
CA LYS A 90 -11.81 12.17 -12.54
C LYS A 90 -11.69 13.66 -12.18
N ALA A 91 -10.53 14.26 -12.37
CA ALA A 91 -10.34 15.70 -12.12
C ALA A 91 -11.29 16.56 -12.97
N ALA A 92 -11.45 16.22 -14.26
CA ALA A 92 -12.34 16.93 -15.17
C ALA A 92 -13.81 16.84 -14.71
N VAL A 93 -14.27 15.65 -14.31
CA VAL A 93 -15.62 15.44 -13.75
C VAL A 93 -15.81 16.28 -12.48
N ASP A 94 -14.81 16.29 -11.59
CA ASP A 94 -14.82 17.04 -10.35
C ASP A 94 -14.58 18.56 -10.57
N LYS A 95 -14.42 19.02 -11.83
CA LYS A 95 -14.12 20.41 -12.24
C LYS A 95 -12.86 20.97 -11.58
N ASN A 96 -11.84 20.14 -11.37
CA ASN A 96 -10.55 20.51 -10.82
C ASN A 96 -9.50 20.58 -11.92
N ASN A 97 -8.59 21.57 -11.84
CA ASN A 97 -7.32 21.49 -12.54
C ASN A 97 -6.44 20.43 -11.86
N ALA A 98 -5.70 19.65 -12.64
CA ALA A 98 -4.88 18.57 -12.11
C ALA A 98 -3.47 18.54 -12.73
N ILE A 99 -2.52 18.05 -11.94
CA ILE A 99 -1.16 17.71 -12.35
C ILE A 99 -0.99 16.21 -12.17
N ALA A 100 -0.55 15.52 -13.21
CA ALA A 100 -0.18 14.11 -13.14
C ALA A 100 1.35 14.00 -12.98
N LEU A 101 1.77 13.25 -11.95
CA LEU A 101 3.16 12.95 -11.60
C LEU A 101 3.44 11.46 -11.78
N THR A 102 4.72 11.09 -11.71
CA THR A 102 5.12 9.68 -11.52
C THR A 102 4.60 9.14 -10.19
N SER A 103 4.64 7.82 -10.01
CA SER A 103 4.14 7.19 -8.77
C SER A 103 5.03 7.42 -7.54
N THR A 104 6.19 8.04 -7.69
CA THR A 104 7.22 8.15 -6.63
C THR A 104 6.67 8.67 -5.30
N TRP A 105 5.84 9.72 -5.33
CA TRP A 105 5.26 10.25 -4.10
C TRP A 105 4.26 9.29 -3.45
N SER A 106 3.36 8.71 -4.23
CA SER A 106 2.38 7.74 -3.73
C SER A 106 3.03 6.43 -3.29
N ASP A 107 4.08 5.98 -4.00
CA ASP A 107 4.88 4.81 -3.63
C ASP A 107 5.60 5.01 -2.28
N ALA A 108 6.04 6.23 -1.97
CA ALA A 108 6.62 6.53 -0.67
C ALA A 108 5.63 6.33 0.48
N TYR A 109 4.38 6.76 0.31
CA TYR A 109 3.33 6.48 1.29
C TYR A 109 3.01 4.99 1.35
N PHE A 110 2.91 4.31 0.21
CA PHE A 110 2.65 2.88 0.16
C PHE A 110 3.73 2.06 0.89
N MET A 111 5.00 2.32 0.59
CA MET A 111 6.12 1.63 1.23
C MET A 111 6.20 1.92 2.73
N LYS A 112 5.90 3.15 3.15
CA LYS A 112 5.79 3.50 4.57
C LYS A 112 4.64 2.73 5.24
N ALA A 113 3.48 2.62 4.60
CA ALA A 113 2.35 1.86 5.11
C ALA A 113 2.70 0.37 5.26
N TYR A 114 3.41 -0.20 4.29
CA TYR A 114 3.88 -1.58 4.35
C TYR A 114 4.84 -1.80 5.52
N ALA A 115 5.82 -0.92 5.70
CA ALA A 115 6.74 -0.96 6.83
C ALA A 115 6.02 -0.85 8.19
N LEU A 116 4.97 -0.02 8.27
CA LEU A 116 4.15 0.13 9.47
C LEU A 116 3.32 -1.14 9.77
N GLN A 117 2.83 -1.85 8.74
CA GLN A 117 2.17 -3.15 8.92
C GLN A 117 3.12 -4.19 9.50
N ASP A 118 4.35 -4.29 8.98
CA ASP A 118 5.38 -5.19 9.50
C ASP A 118 5.69 -4.89 10.99
N LEU A 119 5.60 -3.62 11.39
CA LEU A 119 5.74 -3.17 12.78
C LEU A 119 4.45 -3.32 13.61
N ARG A 120 3.40 -3.95 13.08
CA ARG A 120 2.09 -4.11 13.73
C ARG A 120 1.36 -2.81 14.07
N ARG A 121 1.73 -1.71 13.41
CA ARG A 121 1.11 -0.38 13.57
C ARG A 121 -0.02 -0.20 12.56
N LEU A 122 -1.07 -1.04 12.65
CA LEU A 122 -2.11 -1.15 11.62
C LEU A 122 -2.89 0.16 11.38
N ASN A 123 -3.21 0.90 12.44
CA ASN A 123 -3.93 2.19 12.29
C ASN A 123 -3.09 3.23 11.53
N ASP A 124 -1.79 3.31 11.85
CA ASP A 124 -0.86 4.22 11.17
C ASP A 124 -0.66 3.78 9.72
N ALA A 125 -0.55 2.47 9.46
CA ALA A 125 -0.45 1.90 8.13
C ALA A 125 -1.66 2.26 7.28
N LYS A 126 -2.87 2.06 7.80
CA LYS A 126 -4.13 2.41 7.13
C LYS A 126 -4.20 3.89 6.79
N ALA A 127 -3.95 4.76 7.77
CA ALA A 127 -3.96 6.20 7.57
C ALA A 127 -2.93 6.64 6.52
N THR A 128 -1.74 6.03 6.53
CA THR A 128 -0.67 6.31 5.56
C THR A 128 -1.05 5.82 4.16
N LEU A 129 -1.62 4.62 4.02
CA LEU A 129 -2.07 4.06 2.74
C LEU A 129 -3.22 4.87 2.13
N GLN A 130 -4.10 5.42 2.95
CA GLN A 130 -5.13 6.35 2.50
C GLN A 130 -4.55 7.65 1.89
N GLN A 131 -3.37 8.11 2.33
CA GLN A 131 -2.69 9.23 1.66
C GLN A 131 -2.15 8.79 0.28
N ALA A 132 -1.62 7.58 0.14
CA ALA A 132 -1.24 7.04 -1.15
C ALA A 132 -2.44 6.99 -2.12
N LEU A 133 -3.60 6.52 -1.65
CA LEU A 133 -4.83 6.44 -2.44
C LEU A 133 -5.43 7.80 -2.80
N LYS A 134 -5.24 8.85 -1.98
CA LYS A 134 -5.61 10.22 -2.37
C LYS A 134 -4.83 10.71 -3.57
N LEU A 135 -3.56 10.32 -3.70
CA LEU A 135 -2.71 10.64 -4.83
C LEU A 135 -2.94 9.70 -6.01
N SER A 136 -3.24 8.43 -5.76
CA SER A 136 -3.38 7.39 -6.78
C SER A 136 -4.67 6.59 -6.58
N PRO A 137 -5.85 7.19 -6.84
CA PRO A 137 -7.13 6.58 -6.50
C PRO A 137 -7.44 5.31 -7.29
N PHE A 138 -6.83 5.11 -8.45
CA PHE A 138 -7.03 3.95 -9.30
C PHE A 138 -5.95 2.87 -9.17
N ASN A 139 -5.07 2.99 -8.16
CA ASN A 139 -4.00 2.04 -7.97
C ASN A 139 -4.51 0.76 -7.32
N SER A 140 -4.73 -0.27 -8.13
CA SER A 140 -5.22 -1.59 -7.71
C SER A 140 -4.37 -2.24 -6.64
N GLN A 141 -3.04 -2.06 -6.67
CA GLN A 141 -2.13 -2.59 -5.64
C GLN A 141 -2.42 -1.96 -4.26
N TYR A 142 -2.60 -0.63 -4.20
CA TYR A 142 -2.88 0.06 -2.93
C TYR A 142 -4.25 -0.30 -2.38
N LEU A 143 -5.25 -0.41 -3.26
CA LEU A 143 -6.60 -0.87 -2.89
C LEU A 143 -6.57 -2.30 -2.34
N GLY A 144 -5.83 -3.20 -2.99
CA GLY A 144 -5.64 -4.57 -2.49
C GLY A 144 -4.95 -4.62 -1.13
N GLU A 145 -4.00 -3.71 -0.86
CA GLU A 145 -3.36 -3.61 0.45
C GLU A 145 -4.31 -3.07 1.52
N LEU A 146 -5.15 -2.10 1.15
CA LEU A 146 -6.19 -1.58 2.04
C LEU A 146 -7.20 -2.68 2.41
N GLY A 147 -7.61 -3.50 1.44
CA GLY A 147 -8.45 -4.68 1.67
C GLY A 147 -7.82 -5.67 2.65
N GLN A 148 -6.50 -5.87 2.53
CA GLN A 148 -5.75 -6.72 3.47
C GLN A 148 -5.75 -6.15 4.90
N ILE A 149 -5.56 -4.83 5.07
CA ILE A 149 -5.62 -4.18 6.39
C ILE A 149 -7.01 -4.34 6.99
N TYR A 150 -8.07 -4.08 6.24
CA TYR A 150 -9.43 -4.29 6.72
C TYR A 150 -9.72 -5.76 7.07
N SER A 151 -9.15 -6.71 6.32
CA SER A 151 -9.26 -8.14 6.66
C SER A 151 -8.60 -8.48 7.98
N LEU A 152 -7.43 -7.91 8.28
CA LEU A 152 -6.76 -8.06 9.58
C LEU A 152 -7.57 -7.45 10.73
N GLU A 153 -8.32 -6.39 10.47
CA GLU A 153 -9.26 -5.78 11.41
C GLU A 153 -10.60 -6.54 11.50
N LYS A 154 -10.81 -7.59 10.69
CA LYS A 154 -12.07 -8.32 10.51
C LYS A 154 -13.23 -7.42 10.08
N ASN A 155 -12.92 -6.30 9.44
CA ASN A 155 -13.91 -5.40 8.86
C ASN A 155 -14.24 -5.88 7.44
N TRP A 156 -15.06 -6.94 7.36
CA TRP A 156 -15.35 -7.67 6.13
C TRP A 156 -16.05 -6.82 5.05
N PRO A 157 -16.99 -5.91 5.38
CA PRO A 157 -17.62 -5.04 4.37
C PRO A 157 -16.59 -4.15 3.65
N GLU A 158 -15.75 -3.43 4.39
CA GLU A 158 -14.74 -2.56 3.82
C GLU A 158 -13.63 -3.35 3.12
N ALA A 159 -13.25 -4.54 3.64
CA ALA A 159 -12.31 -5.44 2.97
C ALA A 159 -12.85 -5.86 1.60
N MET A 160 -14.11 -6.29 1.54
CA MET A 160 -14.77 -6.68 0.29
C MET A 160 -14.84 -5.51 -0.70
N ASN A 161 -15.21 -4.31 -0.24
CA ASN A 161 -15.28 -3.13 -1.08
C ASN A 161 -13.91 -2.77 -1.66
N ALA A 162 -12.86 -2.74 -0.83
CA ALA A 162 -11.50 -2.43 -1.28
C ALA A 162 -10.97 -3.46 -2.29
N PHE A 163 -11.24 -4.77 -2.09
CA PHE A 163 -10.86 -5.79 -3.05
C PHE A 163 -11.67 -5.73 -4.36
N LYS A 164 -12.95 -5.36 -4.32
CA LYS A 164 -13.75 -5.13 -5.53
C LYS A 164 -13.21 -3.94 -6.33
N GLU A 165 -12.96 -2.81 -5.67
CA GLU A 165 -12.35 -1.66 -6.33
C GLU A 165 -10.96 -2.00 -6.90
N ALA A 166 -10.17 -2.84 -6.21
CA ALA A 166 -8.89 -3.32 -6.72
C ALA A 166 -9.07 -4.19 -7.98
N GLU A 167 -10.09 -5.07 -8.01
CA GLU A 167 -10.40 -5.89 -9.20
C GLU A 167 -10.83 -5.00 -10.39
N ASP A 168 -11.72 -4.04 -10.16
CA ASP A 168 -12.24 -3.13 -11.18
C ASP A 168 -11.12 -2.28 -11.81
N ASN A 169 -10.16 -1.85 -10.99
CA ASN A 169 -9.05 -1.00 -11.42
C ASN A 169 -7.82 -1.78 -11.93
N ALA A 170 -7.79 -3.10 -11.78
CA ALA A 170 -6.63 -3.91 -12.17
C ALA A 170 -6.27 -3.76 -13.65
N ASN A 171 -7.25 -3.51 -14.53
CA ASN A 171 -7.01 -3.28 -15.96
C ASN A 171 -6.27 -1.96 -16.27
N LEU A 172 -6.23 -1.03 -15.33
CA LEU A 172 -5.50 0.24 -15.46
C LEU A 172 -4.03 0.09 -15.03
N ALA A 173 -3.69 -0.98 -14.32
CA ALA A 173 -2.34 -1.24 -13.83
C ALA A 173 -1.34 -1.45 -14.99
N PRO A 174 -0.02 -1.24 -14.73
CA PRO A 174 1.02 -1.60 -15.70
C PRO A 174 0.90 -3.04 -16.17
N ASP A 175 1.16 -3.30 -17.46
CA ASP A 175 1.02 -4.64 -18.09
C ASP A 175 1.75 -5.73 -17.31
N VAL A 176 2.93 -5.41 -16.81
CA VAL A 176 3.79 -6.35 -16.06
C VAL A 176 3.19 -6.80 -14.72
N SER A 177 2.29 -6.04 -14.13
CA SER A 177 1.68 -6.33 -12.82
C SER A 177 0.19 -6.64 -12.88
N ARG A 178 -0.48 -6.32 -14.00
CA ARG A 178 -1.94 -6.40 -14.18
C ARG A 178 -2.52 -7.76 -13.76
N ALA A 179 -1.99 -8.83 -14.31
CA ALA A 179 -2.47 -10.18 -14.02
C ALA A 179 -2.30 -10.56 -12.55
N TYR A 180 -1.17 -10.15 -11.94
CA TYR A 180 -0.90 -10.39 -10.54
C TYR A 180 -1.85 -9.60 -9.63
N GLU A 181 -2.09 -8.32 -9.92
CA GLU A 181 -2.96 -7.45 -9.14
C GLU A 181 -4.42 -7.92 -9.22
N LEU A 182 -4.89 -8.29 -10.40
CA LEU A 182 -6.21 -8.88 -10.62
C LEU A 182 -6.39 -10.17 -9.80
N ALA A 183 -5.44 -11.10 -9.87
CA ALA A 183 -5.49 -12.35 -9.13
C ALA A 183 -5.45 -12.10 -7.60
N ARG A 184 -4.65 -11.12 -7.15
CA ARG A 184 -4.60 -10.74 -5.73
C ARG A 184 -5.94 -10.20 -5.24
N ALA A 185 -6.59 -9.33 -6.00
CA ALA A 185 -7.90 -8.77 -5.66
C ALA A 185 -8.97 -9.87 -5.54
N ARG A 186 -9.01 -10.81 -6.51
CA ARG A 186 -9.94 -11.94 -6.50
C ARG A 186 -9.71 -12.89 -5.34
N ARG A 187 -8.45 -13.23 -5.04
CA ARG A 187 -8.11 -14.05 -3.86
C ARG A 187 -8.52 -13.35 -2.57
N GLY A 188 -8.34 -12.02 -2.47
CA GLY A 188 -8.81 -11.25 -1.32
C GLY A 188 -10.32 -11.33 -1.13
N GLN A 189 -11.10 -11.20 -2.20
CA GLN A 189 -12.56 -11.40 -2.15
C GLN A 189 -12.91 -12.83 -1.72
N GLY A 190 -12.23 -13.83 -2.31
CA GLY A 190 -12.43 -15.24 -1.93
C GLY A 190 -12.17 -15.46 -0.44
N TYR A 191 -11.09 -14.90 0.10
CA TYR A 191 -10.80 -14.96 1.52
C TYR A 191 -11.91 -14.36 2.39
N VAL A 192 -12.37 -13.14 2.07
CA VAL A 192 -13.49 -12.50 2.79
C VAL A 192 -14.76 -13.34 2.73
N LEU A 193 -15.07 -13.95 1.59
CA LEU A 193 -16.22 -14.82 1.42
C LEU A 193 -16.12 -16.10 2.28
N VAL A 194 -14.93 -16.66 2.41
CA VAL A 194 -14.68 -17.79 3.33
C VAL A 194 -14.98 -17.39 4.77
N GLU A 195 -14.47 -16.26 5.22
CA GLU A 195 -14.67 -15.75 6.58
C GLU A 195 -16.15 -15.44 6.88
N LEU A 196 -16.90 -15.02 5.86
CA LEU A 196 -18.36 -14.82 5.93
C LEU A 196 -19.16 -16.13 5.79
N GLY A 197 -18.49 -17.25 5.58
CA GLY A 197 -19.13 -18.55 5.41
C GLY A 197 -19.82 -18.78 4.06
N LYS A 198 -19.60 -17.92 3.08
CA LYS A 198 -20.15 -17.93 1.72
C LYS A 198 -19.25 -18.77 0.80
N LEU A 199 -19.19 -20.10 1.09
CA LEU A 199 -18.21 -20.99 0.48
C LEU A 199 -18.42 -21.20 -1.03
N ASP A 200 -19.63 -21.12 -1.55
CA ASP A 200 -19.90 -21.27 -2.99
C ASP A 200 -19.36 -20.06 -3.77
N GLU A 201 -19.64 -18.84 -3.28
CA GLU A 201 -19.10 -17.62 -3.88
C GLU A 201 -17.55 -17.55 -3.78
N ALA A 202 -16.98 -18.05 -2.68
CA ALA A 202 -15.52 -18.13 -2.50
C ALA A 202 -14.89 -19.09 -3.52
N GLU A 203 -15.50 -20.26 -3.73
CA GLU A 203 -15.07 -21.26 -4.73
C GLU A 203 -15.01 -20.63 -6.13
N GLU A 204 -16.04 -19.87 -6.53
CA GLU A 204 -16.08 -19.20 -7.82
C GLU A 204 -14.90 -18.20 -7.98
N LYS A 205 -14.60 -17.41 -6.96
CA LYS A 205 -13.48 -16.45 -7.01
C LYS A 205 -12.13 -17.14 -7.18
N TYR A 206 -11.89 -18.23 -6.48
CA TYR A 206 -10.64 -18.97 -6.63
C TYR A 206 -10.55 -19.70 -7.99
N GLN A 207 -11.67 -20.22 -8.50
CA GLN A 207 -11.74 -20.79 -9.85
C GLN A 207 -11.43 -19.74 -10.93
N GLN A 208 -11.93 -18.51 -10.80
CA GLN A 208 -11.60 -17.40 -11.71
C GLN A 208 -10.09 -17.09 -11.72
N CYS A 209 -9.41 -17.19 -10.57
CA CYS A 209 -7.96 -17.03 -10.51
C CYS A 209 -7.23 -18.16 -11.26
N ILE A 210 -7.67 -19.41 -11.06
CA ILE A 210 -7.06 -20.60 -11.68
C ILE A 210 -7.33 -20.62 -13.19
N ALA A 211 -8.52 -20.20 -13.63
CA ALA A 211 -8.84 -20.08 -15.05
C ALA A 211 -7.96 -19.05 -15.77
N ALA A 212 -7.65 -17.93 -15.10
CA ALA A 212 -6.76 -16.89 -15.63
C ALA A 212 -5.27 -17.31 -15.56
N ASN A 213 -4.87 -18.04 -14.52
CA ASN A 213 -3.53 -18.58 -14.35
C ASN A 213 -3.57 -19.99 -13.74
N PRO A 214 -3.46 -21.04 -14.56
CA PRO A 214 -3.46 -22.43 -14.07
C PRO A 214 -2.34 -22.77 -13.08
N ASN A 215 -1.33 -21.90 -12.94
CA ASN A 215 -0.22 -22.07 -12.00
C ASN A 215 -0.36 -21.22 -10.72
N ASP A 216 -1.52 -20.61 -10.47
CA ASP A 216 -1.78 -19.89 -9.22
C ASP A 216 -1.90 -20.87 -8.04
N SER A 217 -0.76 -21.22 -7.45
CA SER A 217 -0.68 -22.15 -6.32
C SER A 217 -1.45 -21.68 -5.09
N LYS A 218 -1.53 -20.36 -4.88
CA LYS A 218 -2.28 -19.77 -3.76
C LYS A 218 -3.78 -20.00 -3.95
N ALA A 219 -4.31 -19.67 -5.14
CA ALA A 219 -5.72 -19.91 -5.42
C ALA A 219 -6.09 -21.39 -5.36
N LYS A 220 -5.20 -22.31 -5.79
CA LYS A 220 -5.43 -23.75 -5.66
C LYS A 220 -5.53 -24.20 -4.21
N ALA A 221 -4.59 -23.81 -3.38
CA ALA A 221 -4.59 -24.17 -1.96
C ALA A 221 -5.86 -23.68 -1.24
N GLU A 222 -6.28 -22.44 -1.52
CA GLU A 222 -7.51 -21.88 -0.95
C GLU A 222 -8.77 -22.58 -1.48
N LEU A 223 -8.79 -22.96 -2.77
CA LEU A 223 -9.89 -23.71 -3.35
C LEU A 223 -10.04 -25.10 -2.70
N ASP A 224 -8.92 -25.79 -2.47
CA ASP A 224 -8.92 -27.09 -1.80
C ASP A 224 -9.45 -26.96 -0.36
N TYR A 225 -9.02 -25.94 0.36
CA TYR A 225 -9.57 -25.62 1.69
C TYR A 225 -11.09 -25.37 1.66
N VAL A 226 -11.58 -24.58 0.71
CA VAL A 226 -13.03 -24.31 0.56
C VAL A 226 -13.80 -25.61 0.33
N ARG A 227 -13.32 -26.49 -0.56
CA ARG A 227 -13.95 -27.78 -0.85
C ARG A 227 -13.99 -28.71 0.36
N GLU A 228 -12.93 -28.73 1.13
CA GLU A 228 -12.90 -29.48 2.40
C GLU A 228 -13.95 -28.95 3.39
N GLN A 229 -14.07 -27.63 3.55
CA GLN A 229 -15.07 -27.03 4.43
C GLN A 229 -16.51 -27.33 3.97
N LYS A 230 -16.77 -27.31 2.66
CA LYS A 230 -18.08 -27.68 2.08
C LYS A 230 -18.42 -29.13 2.35
N ALA A 231 -17.45 -30.06 2.21
CA ALA A 231 -17.64 -31.48 2.50
C ALA A 231 -17.97 -31.72 3.97
N LYS A 232 -17.23 -31.07 4.91
CA LYS A 232 -17.50 -31.13 6.35
C LYS A 232 -18.88 -30.61 6.74
N ARG A 233 -19.41 -29.61 6.04
CA ARG A 233 -20.77 -29.08 6.29
C ARG A 233 -21.87 -30.05 5.83
N LYS A 234 -21.65 -30.81 4.76
CA LYS A 234 -22.61 -31.78 4.23
C LYS A 234 -22.70 -33.07 5.07
N SER A 235 -21.65 -33.36 5.85
CA SER A 235 -21.57 -34.53 6.72
C SER A 235 -22.13 -34.32 8.12
N ARG A 236 -22.59 -33.11 8.45
CA ARG A 236 -23.28 -32.74 9.69
C ARG A 236 -24.80 -32.63 9.47
#